data_139ea7f8e966557d46ba6006f1d64fe6
#
_entry.id   139ea7f8e966557d46ba6006f1d64fe6
#
_cell.length_a   1.000
_cell.length_b   1.000
_cell.length_c   1.000
_cell.angle_alpha   90.00
_cell.angle_beta   90.00
_cell.angle_gamma   90.00
#
_symmetry.space_group_name_H-M   'P 1'
#
loop_
_entity.id
_entity.type
_entity.pdbx_description
1 polymer ?
#
loop_
_entity_poly.entity_id
_entity_poly.type
_entity_poly.pdbx_seq_one_letter_code
_entity_poly.pdbx_strand_id
1 'polypeptide(L)'
;MSIKPPADPSFANLGATPKQSSQRAVIILLIVIALLLAVVAGLLLTRELKPKATTEPTSPTETQEPAESTESATQAPSPQETSAPSLTDPQILDIAHSEVTRRADDPRAKGKADAPVVMVIYSDFACPYCTMFAQDVEPALTDLIEGGTLRIEWRDLAQVTETSPLAAQAGIAAGNQGRFWEFHDAVYAAADPQGHPEYTEDSLVDLAKQAGVPDLDRFRADMNDSTTTEAVTQATQHAHSIGIQGTPFMIVNDAAINGYRPADYVRNTIAEQAAKAS
;
A
#
# COMPACT_ATOMS: atom_id res chain seq x y z
N MET A 1 -28.57 0.67 72.52
CA MET A 1 -29.02 -0.30 71.47
C MET A 1 -27.93 -0.41 70.41
N SER A 2 -27.11 -1.43 70.53
CA SER A 2 -26.05 -1.72 69.60
C SER A 2 -26.59 -2.69 68.54
N ILE A 3 -26.47 -2.32 67.29
CA ILE A 3 -26.79 -3.19 66.15
C ILE A 3 -25.48 -3.65 65.52
N LYS A 4 -25.23 -4.96 65.60
CA LYS A 4 -24.09 -5.68 65.05
C LYS A 4 -24.35 -5.91 63.54
N PRO A 5 -23.36 -5.69 62.64
CA PRO A 5 -23.48 -6.07 61.23
C PRO A 5 -23.30 -7.59 61.01
N PRO A 6 -23.94 -8.14 59.98
CA PRO A 6 -23.86 -9.58 59.71
C PRO A 6 -22.54 -9.96 58.99
N ALA A 7 -22.12 -11.21 59.27
CA ALA A 7 -20.90 -11.84 58.80
C ALA A 7 -20.95 -12.17 57.31
N ASP A 8 -19.76 -12.05 56.68
CA ASP A 8 -19.41 -12.35 55.31
C ASP A 8 -19.21 -13.87 55.11
N PRO A 9 -19.78 -14.50 54.08
CA PRO A 9 -19.46 -15.89 53.77
C PRO A 9 -18.28 -16.02 52.83
N SER A 10 -17.24 -16.61 53.36
CA SER A 10 -16.14 -17.41 52.75
C SER A 10 -16.12 -17.52 51.23
N PHE A 11 -15.10 -16.97 50.61
CA PHE A 11 -14.56 -17.45 49.33
C PHE A 11 -13.64 -18.64 49.57
N ALA A 12 -14.12 -19.84 49.29
CA ALA A 12 -13.34 -21.06 49.26
C ALA A 12 -13.21 -21.50 47.78
N ASN A 13 -11.96 -21.65 47.37
CA ASN A 13 -11.46 -22.57 46.36
C ASN A 13 -12.00 -22.53 44.93
N LEU A 14 -11.20 -21.99 44.00
CA LEU A 14 -11.10 -22.50 42.65
C LEU A 14 -9.63 -22.54 42.22
N GLY A 15 -8.93 -23.57 42.66
CA GLY A 15 -7.72 -24.02 42.03
C GLY A 15 -8.07 -24.99 40.91
N ALA A 16 -7.86 -24.60 39.66
CA ALA A 16 -7.83 -25.53 38.55
C ALA A 16 -6.79 -25.03 37.52
N THR A 17 -5.66 -25.70 37.51
CA THR A 17 -4.60 -25.54 36.52
C THR A 17 -4.97 -26.24 35.21
N PRO A 18 -4.88 -25.57 34.04
CA PRO A 18 -4.77 -26.24 32.76
C PRO A 18 -3.34 -26.12 32.22
N LYS A 19 -2.44 -26.99 32.67
CA LYS A 19 -1.04 -27.02 32.21
C LYS A 19 -0.74 -28.13 31.17
N GLN A 20 -1.75 -28.78 30.61
CA GLN A 20 -1.57 -29.94 29.73
C GLN A 20 -1.81 -29.66 28.23
N SER A 21 -2.46 -28.57 27.86
CA SER A 21 -2.70 -28.23 26.45
C SER A 21 -1.50 -27.54 25.79
N SER A 22 -0.72 -26.77 26.56
CA SER A 22 0.44 -26.04 26.00
C SER A 22 1.63 -26.98 25.68
N GLN A 23 1.85 -28.04 26.43
CA GLN A 23 2.90 -29.00 26.14
C GLN A 23 2.67 -29.78 24.85
N ARG A 24 1.42 -30.17 24.56
CA ARG A 24 1.08 -30.86 23.31
C ARG A 24 1.25 -29.96 22.09
N ALA A 25 0.88 -28.69 22.19
CA ALA A 25 1.10 -27.70 21.14
C ALA A 25 2.59 -27.47 20.85
N VAL A 26 3.42 -27.39 21.89
CA VAL A 26 4.88 -27.24 21.75
C VAL A 26 5.49 -28.50 21.11
N ILE A 27 5.08 -29.69 21.51
CA ILE A 27 5.58 -30.94 20.93
C ILE A 27 5.21 -31.04 19.45
N ILE A 28 3.99 -30.70 19.07
CA ILE A 28 3.54 -30.69 17.65
C ILE A 28 4.37 -29.70 16.85
N LEU A 29 4.59 -28.50 17.38
CA LEU A 29 5.41 -27.46 16.72
C LEU A 29 6.85 -27.95 16.49
N LEU A 30 7.47 -28.59 17.49
CA LEU A 30 8.83 -29.12 17.36
C LEU A 30 8.93 -30.24 16.32
N ILE A 31 7.91 -31.11 16.23
CA ILE A 31 7.85 -32.17 15.21
C ILE A 31 7.73 -31.56 13.80
N VAL A 32 6.90 -30.54 13.62
CA VAL A 32 6.75 -29.84 12.32
C VAL A 32 8.07 -29.17 11.90
N ILE A 33 8.76 -28.50 12.84
CA ILE A 33 10.05 -27.89 12.56
C ILE A 33 11.10 -28.94 12.18
N ALA A 34 11.15 -30.07 12.88
CA ALA A 34 12.07 -31.16 12.56
C ALA A 34 11.83 -31.76 11.17
N LEU A 35 10.56 -31.91 10.77
CA LEU A 35 10.19 -32.40 9.43
C LEU A 35 10.57 -31.38 8.33
N LEU A 36 10.36 -30.10 8.57
CA LEU A 36 10.76 -29.05 7.64
C LEU A 36 12.28 -28.98 7.45
N LEU A 37 13.05 -29.12 8.52
CA LEU A 37 14.50 -29.17 8.45
C LEU A 37 15.02 -30.40 7.68
N ALA A 38 14.36 -31.55 7.84
CA ALA A 38 14.70 -32.76 7.08
C ALA A 38 14.43 -32.61 5.59
N VAL A 39 13.34 -31.94 5.19
CA VAL A 39 13.01 -31.65 3.79
C VAL A 39 14.02 -30.68 3.18
N VAL A 40 14.41 -29.63 3.92
CA VAL A 40 15.42 -28.65 3.47
C VAL A 40 16.79 -29.33 3.30
N ALA A 41 17.19 -30.18 4.25
CA ALA A 41 18.46 -30.94 4.15
C ALA A 41 18.45 -31.89 2.94
N GLY A 42 17.32 -32.57 2.67
CA GLY A 42 17.14 -33.41 1.50
C GLY A 42 17.25 -32.65 0.18
N LEU A 43 16.68 -31.46 0.10
CA LEU A 43 16.78 -30.58 -1.08
C LEU A 43 18.19 -30.03 -1.32
N LEU A 44 18.94 -29.76 -0.25
CA LEU A 44 20.33 -29.31 -0.35
C LEU A 44 21.27 -30.42 -0.83
N LEU A 45 21.06 -31.66 -0.38
CA LEU A 45 21.84 -32.83 -0.82
C LEU A 45 21.61 -33.18 -2.29
N THR A 46 20.42 -32.96 -2.84
CA THR A 46 20.14 -33.16 -4.27
C THR A 46 20.74 -32.09 -5.18
N ARG A 47 21.15 -30.94 -4.63
CA ARG A 47 21.80 -29.86 -5.41
C ARG A 47 23.27 -30.12 -5.71
N GLU A 48 23.93 -30.96 -4.91
CA GLU A 48 25.37 -31.25 -5.09
C GLU A 48 25.67 -32.39 -6.07
N LEU A 49 24.66 -33.08 -6.61
CA LEU A 49 24.84 -34.23 -7.52
C LEU A 49 24.72 -33.89 -9.03
N LYS A 50 24.92 -32.63 -9.41
CA LYS A 50 24.97 -32.27 -10.82
C LYS A 50 26.40 -32.36 -11.33
N PRO A 51 26.74 -33.24 -12.30
CA PRO A 51 28.12 -33.39 -12.78
C PRO A 51 28.59 -32.14 -13.53
N LYS A 52 29.77 -31.67 -13.16
CA LYS A 52 30.51 -30.58 -13.81
C LYS A 52 31.06 -31.07 -15.11
N ALA A 53 30.54 -30.60 -16.25
CA ALA A 53 31.13 -30.85 -17.58
C ALA A 53 32.42 -30.02 -17.72
N THR A 54 33.52 -30.72 -17.86
CA THR A 54 34.82 -30.19 -18.19
C THR A 54 34.87 -29.98 -19.72
N THR A 55 35.18 -28.79 -20.17
CA THR A 55 35.54 -28.49 -21.54
C THR A 55 36.91 -27.82 -21.56
N GLU A 56 37.88 -28.52 -22.05
CA GLU A 56 39.21 -28.02 -22.44
C GLU A 56 39.22 -27.60 -23.91
N PRO A 57 40.07 -26.66 -24.35
CA PRO A 57 39.94 -25.95 -25.62
C PRO A 57 40.80 -26.56 -26.74
N THR A 58 40.28 -26.61 -27.94
CA THR A 58 41.06 -26.71 -29.16
C THR A 58 40.45 -25.91 -30.29
N SER A 59 41.20 -24.92 -30.78
CA SER A 59 41.10 -24.34 -32.13
C SER A 59 42.17 -25.02 -33.00
N PRO A 60 42.17 -25.01 -34.35
CA PRO A 60 41.57 -24.05 -35.28
C PRO A 60 41.04 -24.62 -36.64
N THR A 61 40.54 -23.73 -37.47
CA THR A 61 40.66 -23.64 -38.93
C THR A 61 39.48 -24.03 -39.82
N GLU A 62 38.94 -22.98 -40.44
CA GLU A 62 38.48 -22.78 -41.83
C GLU A 62 37.51 -23.75 -42.49
N THR A 63 36.37 -23.24 -42.93
CA THR A 63 36.06 -23.06 -44.38
C THR A 63 34.64 -22.48 -44.55
N GLN A 64 34.55 -21.52 -45.44
CA GLN A 64 33.41 -20.74 -45.88
C GLN A 64 32.25 -21.53 -46.48
N GLU A 65 31.06 -21.01 -46.34
CA GLU A 65 30.01 -20.48 -47.27
C GLU A 65 28.79 -21.37 -47.46
N PRO A 66 27.62 -20.80 -47.90
CA PRO A 66 26.91 -19.59 -47.48
C PRO A 66 25.40 -19.80 -47.12
N ALA A 67 24.87 -18.81 -46.47
CA ALA A 67 23.52 -18.26 -46.60
C ALA A 67 22.29 -19.17 -46.59
N GLU A 68 21.54 -19.03 -45.50
CA GLU A 68 20.09 -18.87 -45.64
C GLU A 68 19.61 -17.82 -44.65
N SER A 69 19.21 -16.68 -45.23
CA SER A 69 18.63 -15.55 -44.52
C SER A 69 17.27 -15.97 -43.94
N THR A 70 17.25 -16.30 -42.66
CA THR A 70 15.98 -16.34 -41.97
C THR A 70 15.63 -14.90 -41.58
N GLU A 71 14.70 -14.35 -42.32
CA GLU A 71 14.02 -13.07 -41.99
C GLU A 71 13.68 -13.05 -40.50
N SER A 72 14.41 -12.19 -39.79
CA SER A 72 13.99 -11.78 -38.44
C SER A 72 12.70 -11.01 -38.63
N ALA A 73 11.60 -11.69 -38.44
CA ALA A 73 10.30 -11.03 -38.33
C ALA A 73 10.41 -9.99 -37.25
N THR A 74 10.57 -8.74 -37.66
CA THR A 74 10.39 -7.57 -36.80
C THR A 74 8.97 -7.67 -36.24
N GLN A 75 8.85 -8.21 -35.04
CA GLN A 75 7.59 -8.09 -34.29
C GLN A 75 7.27 -6.60 -34.19
N ALA A 76 6.18 -6.20 -34.82
CA ALA A 76 5.62 -4.88 -34.62
C ALA A 76 5.47 -4.66 -33.09
N PRO A 77 5.85 -3.50 -32.54
CA PRO A 77 5.67 -3.23 -31.13
C PRO A 77 4.19 -3.44 -30.80
N SER A 78 3.92 -4.28 -29.79
CA SER A 78 2.57 -4.43 -29.25
C SER A 78 2.02 -3.03 -28.94
N PRO A 79 0.75 -2.75 -29.23
CA PRO A 79 0.16 -1.48 -28.87
C PRO A 79 0.46 -1.20 -27.39
N GLN A 80 1.20 -0.14 -27.08
CA GLN A 80 1.37 0.28 -25.71
C GLN A 80 -0.02 0.66 -25.19
N GLU A 81 -0.45 0.00 -24.11
CA GLU A 81 -1.68 0.40 -23.42
C GLU A 81 -1.57 1.88 -23.05
N THR A 82 -2.50 2.67 -23.54
CA THR A 82 -2.56 4.13 -23.32
C THR A 82 -3.43 4.52 -22.13
N SER A 83 -4.20 3.57 -21.59
CA SER A 83 -5.12 3.70 -20.45
C SER A 83 -5.29 2.35 -19.75
N ALA A 84 -5.79 2.35 -18.53
CA ALA A 84 -6.12 1.12 -17.81
C ALA A 84 -7.39 0.48 -18.37
N PRO A 85 -7.39 -0.83 -18.64
CA PRO A 85 -8.59 -1.52 -19.06
C PRO A 85 -9.64 -1.52 -17.94
N SER A 86 -10.92 -1.53 -18.33
CA SER A 86 -11.99 -1.67 -17.35
C SER A 86 -12.01 -3.08 -16.77
N LEU A 87 -12.28 -3.13 -15.47
CA LEU A 87 -12.58 -4.34 -14.74
C LEU A 87 -13.85 -4.98 -15.30
N THR A 88 -13.87 -6.30 -15.41
CA THR A 88 -15.03 -7.05 -15.96
C THR A 88 -15.55 -8.11 -14.99
N ASP A 89 -14.76 -8.47 -13.97
CA ASP A 89 -15.21 -9.39 -12.93
C ASP A 89 -16.17 -8.69 -11.97
N PRO A 90 -17.40 -9.19 -11.79
CA PRO A 90 -18.38 -8.54 -10.94
C PRO A 90 -17.96 -8.42 -9.48
N GLN A 91 -17.20 -9.39 -8.93
CA GLN A 91 -16.75 -9.35 -7.54
C GLN A 91 -15.67 -8.26 -7.35
N ILE A 92 -14.79 -8.10 -8.34
CA ILE A 92 -13.77 -7.05 -8.32
C ILE A 92 -14.43 -5.67 -8.48
N LEU A 93 -15.45 -5.55 -9.33
CA LEU A 93 -16.23 -4.31 -9.48
C LEU A 93 -16.96 -3.94 -8.18
N ASP A 94 -17.57 -4.90 -7.51
CA ASP A 94 -18.24 -4.68 -6.22
C ASP A 94 -17.24 -4.16 -5.17
N ILE A 95 -16.04 -4.73 -5.11
CA ILE A 95 -14.96 -4.24 -4.26
C ILE A 95 -14.58 -2.81 -4.65
N ALA A 96 -14.30 -2.56 -5.93
CA ALA A 96 -13.90 -1.23 -6.41
C ALA A 96 -14.93 -0.15 -6.07
N HIS A 97 -16.22 -0.46 -6.25
CA HIS A 97 -17.30 0.46 -5.92
C HIS A 97 -17.46 0.69 -4.42
N SER A 98 -17.20 -0.34 -3.59
CA SER A 98 -17.30 -0.22 -2.12
C SER A 98 -16.24 0.71 -1.52
N GLU A 99 -15.11 0.92 -2.22
CA GLU A 99 -14.04 1.82 -1.75
C GLU A 99 -14.36 3.31 -1.96
N VAL A 100 -15.34 3.61 -2.83
CA VAL A 100 -15.75 4.99 -3.13
C VAL A 100 -16.72 5.48 -2.07
N THR A 101 -16.38 6.52 -1.31
CA THR A 101 -17.22 7.03 -0.22
C THR A 101 -18.00 8.28 -0.57
N ARG A 102 -17.47 9.14 -1.44
CA ARG A 102 -18.08 10.43 -1.84
C ARG A 102 -18.49 11.34 -0.66
N ARG A 103 -17.86 11.16 0.50
CA ARG A 103 -18.15 11.97 1.68
C ARG A 103 -17.70 13.41 1.43
N ALA A 104 -18.62 14.36 1.57
CA ALA A 104 -18.33 15.78 1.37
C ALA A 104 -17.42 16.37 2.45
N ASP A 105 -17.44 15.76 3.65
CA ASP A 105 -16.69 16.15 4.83
C ASP A 105 -15.37 15.38 5.03
N ASP A 106 -14.95 14.57 4.04
CA ASP A 106 -13.69 13.84 4.13
C ASP A 106 -12.50 14.79 3.91
N PRO A 107 -11.68 15.06 4.96
CA PRO A 107 -10.52 15.96 4.82
C PRO A 107 -9.43 15.40 3.90
N ARG A 108 -9.47 14.10 3.62
CA ARG A 108 -8.52 13.39 2.76
C ARG A 108 -9.06 13.17 1.35
N ALA A 109 -10.10 13.93 0.99
CA ALA A 109 -10.62 13.96 -0.36
C ALA A 109 -10.48 15.37 -0.96
N LYS A 110 -10.22 15.46 -2.28
CA LYS A 110 -10.22 16.70 -3.05
C LYS A 110 -11.05 16.54 -4.32
N GLY A 111 -11.70 17.61 -4.76
CA GLY A 111 -12.69 17.61 -5.83
C GLY A 111 -14.12 17.45 -5.33
N LYS A 112 -15.09 17.63 -6.26
CA LYS A 112 -16.51 17.62 -5.93
C LYS A 112 -17.00 16.22 -5.56
N ALA A 113 -17.89 16.10 -4.57
CA ALA A 113 -18.46 14.82 -4.17
C ALA A 113 -19.28 14.14 -5.28
N ASP A 114 -19.86 14.92 -6.17
CA ASP A 114 -20.67 14.50 -7.31
C ASP A 114 -19.87 14.38 -8.63
N ALA A 115 -18.52 14.46 -8.58
CA ALA A 115 -17.69 14.28 -9.76
C ALA A 115 -17.99 12.94 -10.46
N PRO A 116 -18.09 12.91 -11.81
CA PRO A 116 -18.39 11.67 -12.54
C PRO A 116 -17.31 10.58 -12.35
N VAL A 117 -16.08 10.98 -12.09
CA VAL A 117 -14.98 10.04 -11.83
C VAL A 117 -14.45 10.22 -10.41
N VAL A 118 -14.34 9.12 -9.68
CA VAL A 118 -13.62 9.07 -8.40
C VAL A 118 -12.38 8.20 -8.57
N MET A 119 -11.25 8.74 -8.15
CA MET A 119 -10.01 8.00 -7.98
C MET A 119 -9.78 7.76 -6.49
N VAL A 120 -9.88 6.52 -6.04
CA VAL A 120 -9.41 6.11 -4.72
C VAL A 120 -7.94 5.75 -4.86
N ILE A 121 -7.05 6.44 -4.15
CA ILE A 121 -5.62 6.19 -4.18
C ILE A 121 -5.14 5.60 -2.85
N TYR A 122 -4.56 4.41 -2.91
CA TYR A 122 -3.82 3.78 -1.82
C TYR A 122 -2.35 4.18 -1.93
N SER A 123 -1.83 4.82 -0.90
CA SER A 123 -0.52 5.45 -0.96
C SER A 123 0.21 5.36 0.37
N ASP A 124 1.53 5.57 0.32
CA ASP A 124 2.45 5.56 1.45
C ASP A 124 3.42 6.73 1.31
N PHE A 125 3.53 7.56 2.33
CA PHE A 125 4.41 8.73 2.32
C PHE A 125 5.91 8.38 2.17
N ALA A 126 6.30 7.13 2.48
CA ALA A 126 7.67 6.66 2.31
C ALA A 126 7.92 5.91 0.99
N CYS A 127 6.91 5.80 0.12
CA CYS A 127 7.03 5.08 -1.15
C CYS A 127 7.60 5.98 -2.26
N PRO A 128 8.72 5.60 -2.91
CA PRO A 128 9.31 6.36 -4.00
C PRO A 128 8.36 6.56 -5.18
N TYR A 129 7.60 5.51 -5.55
CA TYR A 129 6.64 5.61 -6.65
C TYR A 129 5.43 6.48 -6.31
N CYS A 130 5.05 6.58 -5.02
CA CYS A 130 4.04 7.54 -4.56
C CYS A 130 4.58 8.96 -4.63
N THR A 131 5.86 9.17 -4.28
CA THR A 131 6.54 10.45 -4.45
C THR A 131 6.56 10.87 -5.92
N MET A 132 6.94 9.97 -6.84
CA MET A 132 6.88 10.25 -8.29
C MET A 132 5.45 10.59 -8.74
N PHE A 133 4.44 9.86 -8.25
CA PHE A 133 3.04 10.14 -8.59
C PHE A 133 2.61 11.53 -8.12
N ALA A 134 2.91 11.88 -6.89
CA ALA A 134 2.55 13.18 -6.32
C ALA A 134 3.30 14.36 -7.00
N GLN A 135 4.56 14.16 -7.39
CA GLN A 135 5.36 15.22 -8.02
C GLN A 135 5.07 15.36 -9.53
N ASP A 136 4.87 14.26 -10.26
CA ASP A 136 4.79 14.26 -11.72
C ASP A 136 3.35 14.15 -12.26
N VAL A 137 2.47 13.41 -11.57
CA VAL A 137 1.15 13.06 -12.09
C VAL A 137 0.04 13.92 -11.49
N GLU A 138 -0.01 14.07 -10.17
CA GLU A 138 -1.09 14.83 -9.52
C GLU A 138 -1.21 16.29 -10.02
N PRO A 139 -0.12 17.04 -10.24
CA PRO A 139 -0.22 18.38 -10.81
C PRO A 139 -0.89 18.42 -12.18
N ALA A 140 -0.71 17.36 -12.98
CA ALA A 140 -1.34 17.24 -14.28
C ALA A 140 -2.83 16.85 -14.22
N LEU A 141 -3.39 16.59 -13.02
CA LEU A 141 -4.81 16.28 -12.81
C LEU A 141 -5.60 17.48 -12.25
N THR A 142 -4.94 18.60 -11.96
CA THR A 142 -5.54 19.76 -11.28
C THR A 142 -6.74 20.32 -12.05
N ASP A 143 -6.61 20.45 -13.36
CA ASP A 143 -7.67 20.93 -14.24
C ASP A 143 -8.93 20.04 -14.21
N LEU A 144 -8.78 18.73 -14.06
CA LEU A 144 -9.89 17.78 -13.95
C LEU A 144 -10.60 17.89 -12.59
N ILE A 145 -9.82 18.15 -11.52
CA ILE A 145 -10.34 18.32 -10.16
C ILE A 145 -11.11 19.65 -10.07
N GLU A 146 -10.50 20.75 -10.51
CA GLU A 146 -11.10 22.09 -10.50
C GLU A 146 -12.32 22.16 -11.45
N GLY A 147 -12.24 21.51 -12.62
CA GLY A 147 -13.34 21.36 -13.55
C GLY A 147 -14.49 20.51 -13.03
N GLY A 148 -14.30 19.77 -11.93
CA GLY A 148 -15.30 18.92 -11.32
C GLY A 148 -15.50 17.57 -12.03
N THR A 149 -14.57 17.17 -12.88
CA THR A 149 -14.58 15.85 -13.56
C THR A 149 -14.03 14.76 -12.65
N LEU A 150 -13.02 15.08 -11.84
CA LEU A 150 -12.31 14.16 -10.97
C LEU A 150 -12.47 14.52 -9.49
N ARG A 151 -12.70 13.49 -8.67
CA ARG A 151 -12.51 13.50 -7.22
C ARG A 151 -11.42 12.52 -6.87
N ILE A 152 -10.50 12.88 -5.98
CA ILE A 152 -9.50 11.99 -5.41
C ILE A 152 -9.86 11.72 -3.94
N GLU A 153 -9.83 10.45 -3.53
CA GLU A 153 -10.01 9.99 -2.16
C GLU A 153 -8.78 9.20 -1.71
N TRP A 154 -8.08 9.68 -0.69
CA TRP A 154 -6.88 9.05 -0.15
C TRP A 154 -7.19 7.90 0.79
N ARG A 155 -6.38 6.85 0.71
CA ARG A 155 -6.35 5.71 1.64
C ARG A 155 -4.91 5.41 2.04
N ASP A 156 -4.69 5.18 3.33
CA ASP A 156 -3.39 4.81 3.84
C ASP A 156 -3.11 3.33 3.60
N LEU A 157 -1.95 3.04 2.98
CA LEU A 157 -1.34 1.72 2.92
C LEU A 157 0.11 1.85 3.39
N ALA A 158 0.26 2.05 4.71
CA ALA A 158 1.50 2.44 5.37
C ALA A 158 2.35 1.21 5.71
N GLN A 159 3.27 0.81 4.80
CA GLN A 159 4.00 -0.46 4.91
C GLN A 159 5.42 -0.45 4.33
N VAL A 160 5.84 0.64 3.68
CA VAL A 160 7.10 0.65 2.89
C VAL A 160 8.32 0.72 3.80
N THR A 161 8.27 1.53 4.86
CA THR A 161 9.31 1.61 5.90
C THR A 161 8.72 1.39 7.29
N GLU A 162 9.58 1.22 8.30
CA GLU A 162 9.13 1.12 9.69
C GLU A 162 8.47 2.41 10.18
N THR A 163 8.76 3.55 9.55
CA THR A 163 8.20 4.86 9.89
C THR A 163 7.00 5.26 9.02
N SER A 164 6.62 4.47 8.01
CA SER A 164 5.41 4.69 7.21
C SER A 164 4.15 4.89 8.05
N PRO A 165 3.89 4.07 9.10
CA PRO A 165 2.72 4.27 9.95
C PRO A 165 2.71 5.63 10.66
N LEU A 166 3.87 6.10 11.13
CA LEU A 166 3.98 7.39 11.79
C LEU A 166 3.67 8.56 10.82
N ALA A 167 4.14 8.47 9.57
CA ALA A 167 3.83 9.46 8.54
C ALA A 167 2.33 9.48 8.19
N ALA A 168 1.68 8.32 8.10
CA ALA A 168 0.24 8.22 7.87
C ALA A 168 -0.56 8.81 9.05
N GLN A 169 -0.14 8.55 10.30
CA GLN A 169 -0.72 9.17 11.51
C GLN A 169 -0.61 10.69 11.47
N ALA A 170 0.53 11.21 11.03
CA ALA A 170 0.73 12.65 10.82
C ALA A 170 -0.22 13.22 9.77
N GLY A 171 -0.46 12.50 8.68
CA GLY A 171 -1.45 12.87 7.67
C GLY A 171 -2.87 12.98 8.25
N ILE A 172 -3.28 12.02 9.09
CA ILE A 172 -4.57 12.07 9.79
C ILE A 172 -4.63 13.29 10.73
N ALA A 173 -3.56 13.53 11.50
CA ALA A 173 -3.48 14.66 12.43
C ALA A 173 -3.58 16.03 11.71
N ALA A 174 -2.95 16.16 10.55
CA ALA A 174 -3.09 17.33 9.69
C ALA A 174 -4.53 17.46 9.15
N GLY A 175 -5.13 16.33 8.73
CA GLY A 175 -6.51 16.25 8.26
C GLY A 175 -7.54 16.66 9.31
N ASN A 176 -7.32 16.32 10.59
CA ASN A 176 -8.14 16.74 11.73
C ASN A 176 -8.19 18.28 11.92
N GLN A 177 -7.26 18.98 11.27
CA GLN A 177 -7.18 20.44 11.28
C GLN A 177 -7.42 21.05 9.87
N GLY A 178 -7.94 20.24 8.94
CA GLY A 178 -8.26 20.65 7.56
C GLY A 178 -7.04 20.99 6.70
N ARG A 179 -5.90 20.34 6.98
CA ARG A 179 -4.61 20.56 6.31
C ARG A 179 -3.99 19.29 5.75
N PHE A 180 -4.81 18.29 5.43
CA PHE A 180 -4.29 17.03 4.89
C PHE A 180 -3.53 17.24 3.59
N TRP A 181 -4.11 17.95 2.62
CA TRP A 181 -3.52 18.09 1.30
C TRP A 181 -2.29 18.99 1.30
N GLU A 182 -2.28 20.06 2.09
CA GLU A 182 -1.09 20.90 2.26
C GLU A 182 0.04 20.12 2.94
N PHE A 183 -0.29 19.24 3.89
CA PHE A 183 0.68 18.35 4.53
C PHE A 183 1.19 17.30 3.54
N HIS A 184 0.30 16.65 2.80
CA HIS A 184 0.63 15.72 1.72
C HIS A 184 1.62 16.33 0.74
N ASP A 185 1.33 17.53 0.23
CA ASP A 185 2.17 18.22 -0.73
C ASP A 185 3.54 18.58 -0.13
N ALA A 186 3.59 19.02 1.13
CA ALA A 186 4.83 19.33 1.83
C ALA A 186 5.71 18.07 2.02
N VAL A 187 5.11 16.93 2.40
CA VAL A 187 5.82 15.67 2.59
C VAL A 187 6.43 15.20 1.27
N TYR A 188 5.64 15.13 0.21
CA TYR A 188 6.13 14.65 -1.07
C TYR A 188 7.08 15.64 -1.77
N ALA A 189 6.92 16.95 -1.57
CA ALA A 189 7.87 17.93 -2.09
C ALA A 189 9.26 17.83 -1.42
N ALA A 190 9.33 17.37 -0.17
CA ALA A 190 10.57 17.15 0.55
C ALA A 190 11.21 15.78 0.29
N ALA A 191 10.46 14.82 -0.27
CA ALA A 191 10.91 13.46 -0.49
C ALA A 191 11.73 13.33 -1.78
N ASP A 192 12.81 12.51 -1.71
CA ASP A 192 13.54 12.06 -2.89
C ASP A 192 12.76 10.93 -3.58
N PRO A 193 12.36 11.07 -4.86
CA PRO A 193 11.65 10.03 -5.59
C PRO A 193 12.46 8.76 -5.84
N GLN A 194 13.76 8.76 -5.55
CA GLN A 194 14.62 7.57 -5.61
C GLN A 194 14.93 6.98 -4.24
N GLY A 195 14.42 7.60 -3.17
CA GLY A 195 14.69 7.23 -1.79
C GLY A 195 13.49 6.62 -1.07
N HIS A 196 13.75 6.07 0.10
CA HIS A 196 12.75 5.68 1.08
C HIS A 196 12.94 6.58 2.31
N PRO A 197 12.19 7.70 2.42
CA PRO A 197 12.36 8.60 3.54
C PRO A 197 11.99 7.92 4.86
N GLU A 198 12.80 8.18 5.87
CA GLU A 198 12.52 7.80 7.25
C GLU A 198 12.05 9.03 8.02
N TYR A 199 10.95 8.89 8.73
CA TYR A 199 10.31 9.99 9.43
C TYR A 199 10.52 9.90 10.93
N THR A 200 10.75 11.06 11.55
CA THR A 200 10.69 11.25 13.00
C THR A 200 9.52 12.16 13.34
N GLU A 201 9.07 12.12 14.59
CA GLU A 201 8.04 13.03 15.06
C GLU A 201 8.39 14.50 14.78
N ASP A 202 9.63 14.90 15.08
CA ASP A 202 10.10 16.29 14.86
C ASP A 202 10.12 16.64 13.37
N SER A 203 10.57 15.75 12.48
CA SER A 203 10.56 16.02 11.03
C SER A 203 9.13 16.18 10.49
N LEU A 204 8.17 15.41 11.01
CA LEU A 204 6.76 15.53 10.61
C LEU A 204 6.11 16.79 11.17
N VAL A 205 6.49 17.23 12.38
CA VAL A 205 6.06 18.52 12.92
C VAL A 205 6.60 19.71 12.11
N ASP A 206 7.85 19.63 11.65
CA ASP A 206 8.43 20.66 10.78
C ASP A 206 7.68 20.73 9.43
N LEU A 207 7.31 19.57 8.85
CA LEU A 207 6.50 19.50 7.64
C LEU A 207 5.06 20.02 7.88
N ALA A 208 4.45 19.71 9.03
CA ALA A 208 3.14 20.22 9.40
C ALA A 208 3.15 21.75 9.56
N LYS A 209 4.24 22.31 10.12
CA LYS A 209 4.43 23.75 10.20
C LYS A 209 4.55 24.39 8.81
N GLN A 210 5.28 23.77 7.88
CA GLN A 210 5.39 24.22 6.48
C GLN A 210 4.02 24.17 5.78
N ALA A 211 3.23 23.14 6.06
CA ALA A 211 1.86 22.95 5.55
C ALA A 211 0.83 23.92 6.17
N GLY A 212 1.25 24.76 7.14
CA GLY A 212 0.35 25.69 7.81
C GLY A 212 -0.67 25.03 8.74
N VAL A 213 -0.34 23.88 9.34
CA VAL A 213 -1.16 23.27 10.39
C VAL A 213 -1.24 24.24 11.57
N PRO A 214 -2.45 24.67 12.00
CA PRO A 214 -2.58 25.83 12.91
C PRO A 214 -2.16 25.56 14.35
N ASP A 215 -2.33 24.32 14.84
CA ASP A 215 -2.02 23.92 16.22
C ASP A 215 -1.07 22.70 16.20
N LEU A 216 0.23 22.96 16.38
CA LEU A 216 1.26 21.92 16.33
C LEU A 216 1.28 21.04 17.58
N ASP A 217 0.83 21.54 18.74
CA ASP A 217 0.71 20.72 19.95
C ASP A 217 -0.43 19.73 19.80
N ARG A 218 -1.58 20.18 19.28
CA ARG A 218 -2.68 19.29 18.92
C ARG A 218 -2.30 18.31 17.82
N PHE A 219 -1.57 18.74 16.79
CA PHE A 219 -1.06 17.86 15.73
C PHE A 219 -0.23 16.72 16.32
N ARG A 220 0.70 17.03 17.24
CA ARG A 220 1.56 16.06 17.90
C ARG A 220 0.73 15.09 18.77
N ALA A 221 -0.25 15.61 19.50
CA ALA A 221 -1.15 14.79 20.30
C ALA A 221 -2.00 13.85 19.44
N ASP A 222 -2.65 14.37 18.38
CA ASP A 222 -3.46 13.60 17.44
C ASP A 222 -2.65 12.52 16.70
N MET A 223 -1.41 12.85 16.30
CA MET A 223 -0.49 11.91 15.65
C MET A 223 -0.14 10.71 16.54
N ASN A 224 0.06 10.95 17.84
CA ASN A 224 0.42 9.91 18.82
C ASN A 224 -0.81 9.28 19.52
N ASP A 225 -2.02 9.66 19.12
CA ASP A 225 -3.24 9.10 19.71
C ASP A 225 -3.45 7.63 19.27
N SER A 226 -3.89 6.81 20.22
CA SER A 226 -4.11 5.37 19.95
C SER A 226 -5.18 5.13 18.90
N THR A 227 -6.20 6.00 18.81
CA THR A 227 -7.25 5.88 17.78
C THR A 227 -6.71 6.18 16.39
N THR A 228 -5.76 7.10 16.25
CA THR A 228 -5.06 7.40 15.00
C THR A 228 -4.17 6.23 14.59
N THR A 229 -3.42 5.67 15.54
CA THR A 229 -2.59 4.47 15.31
C THR A 229 -3.43 3.27 14.85
N GLU A 230 -4.58 3.06 15.51
CA GLU A 230 -5.49 1.99 15.15
C GLU A 230 -6.10 2.22 13.76
N ALA A 231 -6.49 3.44 13.42
CA ALA A 231 -7.04 3.80 12.12
C ALA A 231 -6.06 3.49 10.96
N VAL A 232 -4.77 3.83 11.09
CA VAL A 232 -3.73 3.51 10.11
C VAL A 232 -3.55 1.99 9.99
N THR A 233 -3.51 1.29 11.12
CA THR A 233 -3.40 -0.17 11.15
C THR A 233 -4.57 -0.84 10.43
N GLN A 234 -5.79 -0.41 10.72
CA GLN A 234 -7.01 -0.93 10.09
C GLN A 234 -7.06 -0.62 8.60
N ALA A 235 -6.65 0.59 8.17
CA ALA A 235 -6.59 0.95 6.76
C ALA A 235 -5.62 0.05 5.97
N THR A 236 -4.42 -0.18 6.51
CA THR A 236 -3.43 -1.08 5.90
C THR A 236 -3.93 -2.53 5.85
N GLN A 237 -4.54 -3.04 6.92
CA GLN A 237 -5.12 -4.38 6.95
C GLN A 237 -6.29 -4.52 5.97
N HIS A 238 -7.14 -3.50 5.86
CA HIS A 238 -8.25 -3.47 4.91
C HIS A 238 -7.74 -3.56 3.47
N ALA A 239 -6.77 -2.72 3.08
CA ALA A 239 -6.16 -2.78 1.75
C ALA A 239 -5.65 -4.19 1.41
N HIS A 240 -4.93 -4.83 2.34
CA HIS A 240 -4.45 -6.20 2.16
C HIS A 240 -5.61 -7.21 2.02
N SER A 241 -6.70 -7.04 2.77
CA SER A 241 -7.84 -7.94 2.76
C SER A 241 -8.59 -7.95 1.42
N ILE A 242 -8.55 -6.84 0.68
CA ILE A 242 -9.12 -6.69 -0.66
C ILE A 242 -8.10 -6.92 -1.79
N GLY A 243 -6.90 -7.39 -1.45
CA GLY A 243 -5.87 -7.80 -2.42
C GLY A 243 -4.91 -6.70 -2.87
N ILE A 244 -4.97 -5.50 -2.30
CA ILE A 244 -4.04 -4.41 -2.59
C ILE A 244 -2.78 -4.59 -1.74
N GLN A 245 -1.63 -4.87 -2.40
CA GLN A 245 -0.39 -5.25 -1.74
C GLN A 245 0.75 -4.24 -1.93
N GLY A 246 0.55 -3.21 -2.74
CA GLY A 246 1.60 -2.23 -3.08
C GLY A 246 1.06 -0.86 -3.38
N THR A 247 1.97 0.13 -3.37
CA THR A 247 1.66 1.55 -3.58
C THR A 247 2.50 2.16 -4.70
N PRO A 248 1.97 3.18 -5.40
CA PRO A 248 0.59 3.60 -5.37
C PRO A 248 -0.32 2.57 -6.04
N PHE A 249 -1.56 2.43 -5.57
CA PHE A 249 -2.60 1.67 -6.26
C PHE A 249 -3.83 2.57 -6.39
N MET A 250 -4.40 2.67 -7.58
CA MET A 250 -5.53 3.55 -7.83
C MET A 250 -6.71 2.76 -8.38
N ILE A 251 -7.87 2.98 -7.79
CA ILE A 251 -9.16 2.58 -8.34
C ILE A 251 -9.77 3.82 -8.99
N VAL A 252 -10.06 3.77 -10.28
CA VAL A 252 -10.63 4.88 -11.06
C VAL A 252 -11.96 4.40 -11.63
N ASN A 253 -13.06 4.61 -10.91
CA ASN A 253 -14.37 4.00 -11.18
C ASN A 253 -14.22 2.49 -11.45
N ASP A 254 -14.48 2.04 -12.70
CA ASP A 254 -14.41 0.63 -13.11
C ASP A 254 -13.02 0.22 -13.62
N ALA A 255 -11.97 0.98 -13.35
CA ALA A 255 -10.62 0.64 -13.76
C ALA A 255 -9.67 0.60 -12.55
N ALA A 256 -8.58 -0.17 -12.66
CA ALA A 256 -7.53 -0.23 -11.65
C ALA A 256 -6.16 0.03 -12.27
N ILE A 257 -5.35 0.85 -11.60
CA ILE A 257 -3.98 1.16 -11.99
C ILE A 257 -3.06 0.69 -10.86
N ASN A 258 -2.23 -0.29 -11.14
CA ASN A 258 -1.25 -0.82 -10.19
C ASN A 258 0.12 -0.18 -10.45
N GLY A 259 0.67 0.47 -9.44
CA GLY A 259 1.95 1.17 -9.49
C GLY A 259 1.89 2.52 -10.21
N TYR A 260 3.07 3.15 -10.30
CA TYR A 260 3.23 4.42 -11.01
C TYR A 260 2.98 4.25 -12.51
N ARG A 261 2.23 5.20 -13.07
CA ARG A 261 2.03 5.37 -14.52
C ARG A 261 2.17 6.86 -14.87
N PRO A 262 2.67 7.19 -16.08
CA PRO A 262 2.78 8.58 -16.53
C PRO A 262 1.41 9.30 -16.54
N ALA A 263 1.44 10.62 -16.43
CA ALA A 263 0.25 11.46 -16.37
C ALA A 263 -0.73 11.21 -17.52
N ASP A 264 -0.26 11.05 -18.75
CA ASP A 264 -1.11 10.80 -19.92
C ASP A 264 -1.91 9.50 -19.79
N TYR A 265 -1.29 8.44 -19.27
CA TYR A 265 -1.99 7.17 -19.02
C TYR A 265 -3.11 7.31 -17.99
N VAL A 266 -2.85 8.02 -16.91
CA VAL A 266 -3.85 8.28 -15.86
C VAL A 266 -4.97 9.18 -16.39
N ARG A 267 -4.63 10.23 -17.10
CA ARG A 267 -5.63 11.14 -17.73
C ARG A 267 -6.52 10.42 -18.74
N ASN A 268 -5.94 9.58 -19.59
CA ASN A 268 -6.72 8.80 -20.56
C ASN A 268 -7.65 7.82 -19.84
N THR A 269 -7.19 7.15 -18.77
CA THR A 269 -8.05 6.29 -17.95
C THR A 269 -9.24 7.09 -17.37
N ILE A 270 -8.97 8.28 -16.82
CA ILE A 270 -10.01 9.16 -16.27
C ILE A 270 -11.01 9.57 -17.37
N ALA A 271 -10.51 9.94 -18.56
CA ALA A 271 -11.37 10.34 -19.68
C ALA A 271 -12.29 9.20 -20.15
N GLU A 272 -11.77 7.97 -20.24
CA GLU A 272 -12.56 6.79 -20.60
C GLU A 272 -13.62 6.47 -19.53
N GLN A 273 -13.29 6.61 -18.25
CA GLN A 273 -14.25 6.39 -17.18
C GLN A 273 -15.32 7.49 -17.13
N ALA A 274 -14.96 8.75 -17.41
CA ALA A 274 -15.90 9.85 -17.49
C ALA A 274 -16.93 9.64 -18.64
N ALA A 275 -16.45 9.15 -19.79
CA ALA A 275 -17.31 8.87 -20.94
C ALA A 275 -18.34 7.74 -20.66
N LYS A 276 -18.05 6.83 -19.72
CA LYS A 276 -18.99 5.76 -19.31
C LYS A 276 -19.99 6.21 -18.26
N ALA A 277 -19.63 7.23 -17.46
CA ALA A 277 -20.49 7.79 -16.42
C ALA A 277 -21.50 8.83 -16.95
N SER A 278 -21.39 9.23 -18.22
CA SER A 278 -22.26 10.17 -18.94
C SER A 278 -23.42 9.42 -19.61
#